data_3094b39c4f90462e2e6f81583ea65474
#
_entry.id   3094b39c4f90462e2e6f81583ea65474
#
_cell.length_a   1.000
_cell.length_b   1.000
_cell.length_c   1.000
_cell.angle_alpha   90.00
_cell.angle_beta   90.00
_cell.angle_gamma   90.00
#
_symmetry.space_group_name_H-M   'P 1'
#
loop_
_entity.id
_entity.type
_entity.pdbx_description
1 polymer ?
#
loop_
_entity_poly.entity_id
_entity_poly.type
_entity_poly.pdbx_seq_one_letter_code
_entity_poly.pdbx_strand_id
1 'polypeptide(L)'
;LALKEKLEKYKNFSLMDKCIISNMEEIENGLRIKTDTNIEIEGKYLISCEGANSKIKKDIGIKNIYDDYKSRALVFNIQHKISNNNIAFQIFLESGPVAFLPINNNNFSMVVSVKNKFSSDENFSKENICSYLERISSSSFGKIKLTSEISSFNLMGFDSEKYKLNNILFVGDSAHGIHPLAGMGLNLGVSDIIEIMKTIDSKDKIVGSKNFFSAYARRQKIINKNARQQLKFIEKIYSIENNVVKNIIQITMKNIQKS
;
A
#
# COMPACT_ATOMS: atom_id res chain seq x y z
N LEU A 1 9.08 3.19 -15.62
CA LEU A 1 9.61 3.25 -17.00
C LEU A 1 8.83 2.32 -17.94
N ALA A 2 8.82 1.01 -17.74
CA ALA A 2 8.19 0.04 -18.66
C ALA A 2 6.70 0.27 -18.96
N LEU A 3 5.88 0.65 -17.96
CA LEU A 3 4.46 0.95 -18.19
C LEU A 3 4.27 2.23 -19.01
N LYS A 4 5.05 3.27 -18.76
CA LYS A 4 5.01 4.52 -19.52
C LYS A 4 5.36 4.26 -20.98
N GLU A 5 6.47 3.60 -21.25
CA GLU A 5 6.91 3.23 -22.61
C GLU A 5 5.87 2.38 -23.36
N LYS A 6 5.14 1.53 -22.64
CA LYS A 6 4.06 0.75 -23.23
C LYS A 6 2.84 1.61 -23.55
N LEU A 7 2.47 2.54 -22.66
CA LEU A 7 1.31 3.42 -22.84
C LEU A 7 1.52 4.41 -24.00
N GLU A 8 2.72 4.95 -24.18
CA GLU A 8 3.07 5.88 -25.25
C GLU A 8 2.89 5.27 -26.66
N LYS A 9 2.80 3.94 -26.77
CA LYS A 9 2.49 3.25 -28.05
C LYS A 9 1.02 3.32 -28.45
N TYR A 10 0.12 3.72 -27.54
CA TYR A 10 -1.30 3.82 -27.83
C TYR A 10 -1.67 5.22 -28.32
N LYS A 11 -2.29 5.33 -29.50
CA LYS A 11 -2.68 6.60 -30.13
C LYS A 11 -3.71 7.41 -29.30
N ASN A 12 -4.48 6.73 -28.45
CA ASN A 12 -5.49 7.34 -27.58
C ASN A 12 -4.96 7.66 -26.17
N PHE A 13 -3.63 7.56 -25.96
CA PHE A 13 -2.97 7.94 -24.71
C PHE A 13 -2.23 9.26 -24.88
N SER A 14 -2.43 10.19 -23.96
CA SER A 14 -1.69 11.44 -23.87
C SER A 14 -1.15 11.61 -22.45
N LEU A 15 0.15 11.85 -22.33
CA LEU A 15 0.79 12.13 -21.05
C LEU A 15 1.05 13.63 -20.93
N MET A 16 0.50 14.22 -19.88
CA MET A 16 0.80 15.59 -19.47
C MET A 16 1.64 15.55 -18.20
N ASP A 17 2.91 15.85 -18.32
CA ASP A 17 3.84 15.86 -17.20
C ASP A 17 3.89 17.27 -16.57
N LYS A 18 4.19 17.34 -15.26
CA LYS A 18 4.33 18.60 -14.53
C LYS A 18 3.10 19.52 -14.57
N CYS A 19 1.90 18.93 -14.60
CA CYS A 19 0.64 19.65 -14.55
C CYS A 19 -0.09 19.39 -13.24
N ILE A 20 -0.57 20.44 -12.58
CA ILE A 20 -1.36 20.36 -11.36
C ILE A 20 -2.77 20.86 -11.67
N ILE A 21 -3.78 20.10 -11.24
CA ILE A 21 -5.18 20.54 -11.37
C ILE A 21 -5.38 21.72 -10.44
N SER A 22 -5.73 22.87 -11.00
CA SER A 22 -6.02 24.12 -10.26
C SER A 22 -7.49 24.33 -10.00
N ASN A 23 -8.36 23.90 -10.91
CA ASN A 23 -9.81 23.98 -10.79
C ASN A 23 -10.51 22.78 -11.41
N MET A 24 -11.70 22.45 -10.88
CA MET A 24 -12.57 21.40 -11.39
C MET A 24 -14.03 21.88 -11.32
N GLU A 25 -14.76 21.68 -12.40
CA GLU A 25 -16.20 21.94 -12.43
C GLU A 25 -16.96 20.77 -13.08
N GLU A 26 -18.17 20.51 -12.58
CA GLU A 26 -19.07 19.54 -13.21
C GLU A 26 -19.70 20.17 -14.44
N ILE A 27 -19.74 19.41 -15.54
CA ILE A 27 -20.46 19.72 -16.75
C ILE A 27 -21.54 18.67 -17.00
N GLU A 28 -22.41 18.87 -17.96
CA GLU A 28 -23.58 18.02 -18.21
C GLU A 28 -23.25 16.52 -18.27
N ASN A 29 -22.17 16.13 -18.97
CA ASN A 29 -21.78 14.74 -19.17
C ASN A 29 -20.34 14.43 -18.72
N GLY A 30 -19.87 15.07 -17.64
CA GLY A 30 -18.51 14.82 -17.16
C GLY A 30 -17.97 15.93 -16.28
N LEU A 31 -16.71 16.25 -16.49
CA LEU A 31 -15.93 17.22 -15.73
C LEU A 31 -15.09 18.06 -16.69
N ARG A 32 -14.97 19.35 -16.40
CA ARG A 32 -13.94 20.22 -16.95
C ARG A 32 -12.89 20.47 -15.88
N ILE A 33 -11.63 20.24 -16.19
CA ILE A 33 -10.49 20.53 -15.32
C ILE A 33 -9.61 21.58 -15.95
N LYS A 34 -9.08 22.47 -15.13
CA LYS A 34 -8.09 23.47 -15.51
C LYS A 34 -6.79 23.19 -14.77
N THR A 35 -5.68 23.24 -15.46
CA THR A 35 -4.35 23.07 -14.88
C THR A 35 -3.75 24.42 -14.47
N ASP A 36 -2.68 24.37 -13.65
CA ASP A 36 -1.85 25.53 -13.31
C ASP A 36 -1.17 26.17 -14.51
N THR A 37 -1.03 25.42 -15.62
CA THR A 37 -0.52 25.91 -16.92
C THR A 37 -1.63 26.45 -17.83
N ASN A 38 -2.85 26.66 -17.31
CA ASN A 38 -4.03 27.14 -18.05
C ASN A 38 -4.53 26.21 -19.18
N ILE A 39 -4.17 24.94 -19.15
CA ILE A 39 -4.74 23.95 -20.08
C ILE A 39 -6.12 23.52 -19.53
N GLU A 40 -7.14 23.54 -20.40
CA GLU A 40 -8.47 23.02 -20.08
C GLU A 40 -8.67 21.67 -20.74
N ILE A 41 -9.21 20.71 -19.96
CA ILE A 41 -9.47 19.35 -20.38
C ILE A 41 -10.89 18.98 -19.97
N GLU A 42 -11.68 18.51 -20.93
CA GLU A 42 -12.98 17.91 -20.65
C GLU A 42 -12.91 16.39 -20.72
N GLY A 43 -13.50 15.74 -19.74
CA GLY A 43 -13.52 14.29 -19.65
C GLY A 43 -14.79 13.75 -19.01
N LYS A 44 -15.19 12.55 -19.42
CA LYS A 44 -16.35 11.87 -18.81
C LYS A 44 -16.10 11.50 -17.35
N TYR A 45 -14.86 11.17 -17.02
CA TYR A 45 -14.46 10.77 -15.66
C TYR A 45 -13.07 11.28 -15.33
N LEU A 46 -12.87 11.58 -14.07
CA LEU A 46 -11.57 11.82 -13.44
C LEU A 46 -11.24 10.67 -12.51
N ILE A 47 -10.13 9.98 -12.74
CA ILE A 47 -9.64 8.90 -11.88
C ILE A 47 -8.43 9.41 -11.10
N SER A 48 -8.61 9.68 -9.80
CA SER A 48 -7.54 10.16 -8.93
C SER A 48 -6.73 8.99 -8.40
N CYS A 49 -5.43 8.97 -8.72
CA CYS A 49 -4.43 8.03 -8.25
C CYS A 49 -3.26 8.76 -7.55
N GLU A 50 -3.53 9.89 -6.89
CA GLU A 50 -2.54 10.80 -6.28
C GLU A 50 -1.94 10.29 -4.97
N GLY A 51 -2.33 9.08 -4.54
CA GLY A 51 -1.87 8.53 -3.26
C GLY A 51 -2.61 9.09 -2.03
N ALA A 52 -2.10 8.77 -0.85
CA ALA A 52 -2.75 9.05 0.45
C ALA A 52 -3.05 10.54 0.69
N ASN A 53 -2.26 11.42 0.11
CA ASN A 53 -2.37 12.87 0.26
C ASN A 53 -3.11 13.55 -0.90
N SER A 54 -3.97 12.83 -1.62
CA SER A 54 -4.72 13.34 -2.77
C SER A 54 -5.23 14.78 -2.55
N LYS A 55 -4.77 15.69 -3.40
CA LYS A 55 -5.20 17.08 -3.42
C LYS A 55 -6.65 17.18 -3.86
N ILE A 56 -7.02 16.47 -4.93
CA ILE A 56 -8.38 16.44 -5.47
C ILE A 56 -9.38 16.08 -4.36
N LYS A 57 -9.06 15.06 -3.56
CA LYS A 57 -9.93 14.63 -2.45
C LYS A 57 -10.11 15.72 -1.39
N LYS A 58 -9.02 16.42 -1.04
CA LYS A 58 -9.07 17.55 -0.10
C LYS A 58 -9.90 18.71 -0.64
N ASP A 59 -9.71 19.07 -1.89
CA ASP A 59 -10.39 20.21 -2.53
C ASP A 59 -11.92 19.99 -2.60
N ILE A 60 -12.38 18.74 -2.73
CA ILE A 60 -13.84 18.43 -2.73
C ILE A 60 -14.38 17.98 -1.36
N GLY A 61 -13.59 18.10 -0.29
CA GLY A 61 -14.03 17.89 1.08
C GLY A 61 -14.26 16.43 1.50
N ILE A 62 -13.74 15.44 0.78
CA ILE A 62 -13.84 14.04 1.17
C ILE A 62 -12.76 13.71 2.21
N LYS A 63 -13.18 13.15 3.34
CA LYS A 63 -12.32 12.80 4.46
C LYS A 63 -11.85 11.34 4.39
N ASN A 64 -10.75 11.07 5.07
CA ASN A 64 -10.27 9.72 5.38
C ASN A 64 -10.64 9.37 6.82
N ILE A 65 -11.06 8.12 7.02
CA ILE A 65 -11.19 7.50 8.33
C ILE A 65 -9.89 6.76 8.59
N TYR A 66 -9.13 7.20 9.58
CA TYR A 66 -7.79 6.67 9.87
C TYR A 66 -7.84 5.53 10.90
N ASP A 67 -7.00 4.53 10.68
CA ASP A 67 -6.65 3.48 11.63
C ASP A 67 -5.19 3.69 12.06
N ASP A 68 -4.95 4.09 13.30
CA ASP A 68 -3.61 4.19 13.86
C ASP A 68 -3.18 2.83 14.44
N TYR A 69 -2.18 2.21 13.82
CA TYR A 69 -1.64 0.92 14.26
C TYR A 69 -0.72 1.02 15.48
N LYS A 70 -0.52 2.23 16.04
CA LYS A 70 0.39 2.47 17.17
C LYS A 70 1.77 1.86 16.95
N SER A 71 2.25 1.99 15.72
CA SER A 71 3.51 1.42 15.24
C SER A 71 4.16 2.33 14.23
N ARG A 72 5.47 2.20 14.08
CA ARG A 72 6.25 2.84 13.00
C ARG A 72 6.97 1.80 12.17
N ALA A 73 7.21 2.07 10.90
CA ALA A 73 8.11 1.30 10.05
C ALA A 73 9.46 1.98 9.96
N LEU A 74 10.53 1.22 10.16
CA LEU A 74 11.90 1.59 9.79
C LEU A 74 12.20 0.94 8.45
N VAL A 75 12.60 1.76 7.47
CA VAL A 75 12.89 1.30 6.11
C VAL A 75 14.33 1.68 5.77
N PHE A 76 15.13 0.70 5.36
CA PHE A 76 16.53 0.87 5.03
C PHE A 76 17.04 -0.32 4.21
N ASN A 77 18.23 -0.19 3.62
CA ASN A 77 18.87 -1.27 2.89
C ASN A 77 20.06 -1.83 3.66
N ILE A 78 20.26 -3.14 3.52
CA ILE A 78 21.39 -3.85 4.09
C ILE A 78 22.11 -4.70 3.04
N GLN A 79 23.40 -4.89 3.27
CA GLN A 79 24.23 -5.89 2.59
C GLN A 79 24.53 -7.04 3.55
N HIS A 80 24.56 -8.27 3.04
CA HIS A 80 24.86 -9.49 3.79
C HIS A 80 25.81 -10.39 3.01
N LYS A 81 26.48 -11.32 3.72
CA LYS A 81 27.55 -12.13 3.11
C LYS A 81 27.07 -13.43 2.46
N ILE A 82 26.01 -14.04 2.99
CA ILE A 82 25.51 -15.34 2.54
C ILE A 82 24.36 -15.11 1.55
N SER A 83 24.52 -15.59 0.30
CA SER A 83 23.47 -15.46 -0.72
C SER A 83 22.16 -16.12 -0.30
N ASN A 84 21.03 -15.47 -0.58
CA ASN A 84 19.69 -15.94 -0.22
C ASN A 84 18.83 -16.41 -1.39
N ASN A 85 19.40 -16.54 -2.60
CA ASN A 85 18.69 -16.94 -3.81
C ASN A 85 17.46 -16.05 -4.14
N ASN A 86 17.46 -14.77 -3.78
CA ASN A 86 16.38 -13.81 -3.99
C ASN A 86 15.03 -14.20 -3.34
N ILE A 87 15.06 -14.89 -2.21
CA ILE A 87 13.85 -15.25 -1.46
C ILE A 87 13.50 -14.14 -0.47
N ALA A 88 12.27 -13.63 -0.56
CA ALA A 88 11.71 -12.74 0.45
C ALA A 88 11.18 -13.56 1.64
N PHE A 89 11.38 -13.06 2.85
CA PHE A 89 10.81 -13.68 4.04
C PHE A 89 10.50 -12.65 5.11
N GLN A 90 9.69 -13.05 6.07
CA GLN A 90 9.22 -12.20 7.15
C GLN A 90 9.29 -12.95 8.48
N ILE A 91 9.77 -12.26 9.52
CA ILE A 91 9.83 -12.76 10.89
C ILE A 91 8.81 -11.98 11.70
N PHE A 92 7.92 -12.69 12.38
CA PHE A 92 6.95 -12.08 13.28
C PHE A 92 7.49 -12.08 14.71
N LEU A 93 7.68 -10.88 15.26
CA LEU A 93 8.20 -10.67 16.60
C LEU A 93 7.17 -9.91 17.46
N GLU A 94 7.35 -9.92 18.76
CA GLU A 94 6.49 -9.16 19.68
C GLU A 94 6.55 -7.65 19.40
N SER A 95 7.75 -7.13 19.08
CA SER A 95 7.97 -5.74 18.71
C SER A 95 7.27 -5.35 17.41
N GLY A 96 7.00 -6.31 16.53
CA GLY A 96 6.40 -6.16 15.22
C GLY A 96 7.08 -7.05 14.18
N PRO A 97 6.51 -7.16 12.98
CA PRO A 97 7.09 -7.94 11.89
C PRO A 97 8.34 -7.27 11.31
N VAL A 98 9.30 -8.11 10.92
CA VAL A 98 10.53 -7.72 10.20
C VAL A 98 10.52 -8.42 8.85
N ALA A 99 10.47 -7.65 7.75
CA ALA A 99 10.49 -8.16 6.39
C ALA A 99 11.87 -7.95 5.76
N PHE A 100 12.40 -9.00 5.14
CA PHE A 100 13.62 -9.04 4.35
C PHE A 100 13.22 -9.17 2.87
N LEU A 101 13.33 -8.10 2.11
CA LEU A 101 12.90 -8.02 0.72
C LEU A 101 14.13 -7.99 -0.20
N PRO A 102 14.40 -9.04 -0.99
CA PRO A 102 15.63 -9.12 -1.77
C PRO A 102 15.65 -8.06 -2.87
N ILE A 103 16.73 -7.30 -2.93
CA ILE A 103 17.09 -6.44 -4.07
C ILE A 103 17.91 -7.26 -5.07
N ASN A 104 18.81 -8.07 -4.53
CA ASN A 104 19.62 -9.05 -5.25
C ASN A 104 20.14 -10.10 -4.25
N ASN A 105 21.02 -11.00 -4.70
CA ASN A 105 21.52 -12.11 -3.88
C ASN A 105 22.20 -11.71 -2.56
N ASN A 106 22.70 -10.48 -2.44
CA ASN A 106 23.46 -10.03 -1.27
C ASN A 106 22.93 -8.75 -0.64
N ASN A 107 21.79 -8.22 -1.11
CA ASN A 107 21.19 -7.01 -0.58
C ASN A 107 19.69 -7.20 -0.32
N PHE A 108 19.26 -6.73 0.84
CA PHE A 108 17.85 -6.62 1.19
C PHE A 108 17.42 -5.17 1.37
N SER A 109 16.20 -4.86 0.95
CA SER A 109 15.43 -3.77 1.51
C SER A 109 14.71 -4.28 2.74
N MET A 110 14.89 -3.61 3.86
CA MET A 110 14.31 -3.99 5.15
C MET A 110 13.09 -3.14 5.45
N VAL A 111 12.04 -3.79 5.95
CA VAL A 111 10.90 -3.11 6.58
C VAL A 111 10.73 -3.68 7.98
N VAL A 112 11.11 -2.90 8.98
CA VAL A 112 11.04 -3.28 10.39
C VAL A 112 9.89 -2.51 11.03
N SER A 113 8.79 -3.20 11.32
CA SER A 113 7.68 -2.59 12.06
C SER A 113 7.96 -2.62 13.55
N VAL A 114 7.81 -1.48 14.21
CA VAL A 114 8.09 -1.32 15.64
C VAL A 114 6.86 -0.72 16.33
N LYS A 115 6.23 -1.48 17.23
CA LYS A 115 5.13 -0.97 18.06
C LYS A 115 5.64 0.15 18.96
N ASN A 116 4.82 1.17 19.21
CA ASN A 116 5.21 2.36 19.97
C ASN A 116 5.75 2.03 21.38
N LYS A 117 5.25 0.94 22.02
CA LYS A 117 5.78 0.47 23.33
C LYS A 117 7.25 0.05 23.29
N PHE A 118 7.80 -0.25 22.11
CA PHE A 118 9.21 -0.62 21.90
C PHE A 118 10.00 0.50 21.18
N SER A 119 9.45 1.71 21.04
CA SER A 119 10.08 2.78 20.27
C SER A 119 11.41 3.27 20.83
N SER A 120 11.63 3.12 22.13
CA SER A 120 12.87 3.45 22.86
C SER A 120 13.84 2.28 23.00
N ASP A 121 13.54 1.10 22.45
CA ASP A 121 14.43 -0.05 22.50
C ASP A 121 15.67 0.22 21.65
N GLU A 122 16.85 0.14 22.26
CA GLU A 122 18.15 0.39 21.63
C GLU A 122 18.45 -0.54 20.45
N ASN A 123 17.80 -1.72 20.38
CA ASN A 123 17.92 -2.62 19.23
C ASN A 123 17.53 -1.94 17.90
N PHE A 124 16.70 -0.90 17.94
CA PHE A 124 16.24 -0.17 16.73
C PHE A 124 17.05 1.09 16.45
N SER A 125 18.13 1.33 17.18
CA SER A 125 19.08 2.39 16.90
C SER A 125 19.92 2.07 15.65
N LYS A 126 20.51 3.10 15.03
CA LYS A 126 21.40 2.95 13.86
C LYS A 126 22.61 2.07 14.17
N GLU A 127 23.10 2.13 15.39
CA GLU A 127 24.28 1.41 15.87
C GLU A 127 23.98 -0.09 16.05
N ASN A 128 22.80 -0.43 16.55
CA ASN A 128 22.46 -1.78 17.01
C ASN A 128 21.62 -2.58 16.02
N ILE A 129 20.95 -1.92 15.05
CA ILE A 129 19.97 -2.57 14.16
C ILE A 129 20.58 -3.75 13.38
N CYS A 130 21.83 -3.65 12.92
CA CYS A 130 22.48 -4.73 12.19
C CYS A 130 22.70 -5.97 13.08
N SER A 131 23.19 -5.78 14.32
CA SER A 131 23.38 -6.86 15.29
C SER A 131 22.04 -7.48 15.71
N TYR A 132 20.99 -6.68 15.84
CA TYR A 132 19.65 -7.15 16.05
C TYR A 132 19.15 -8.05 14.92
N LEU A 133 19.34 -7.64 13.67
CA LEU A 133 18.94 -8.42 12.49
C LEU A 133 19.74 -9.72 12.36
N GLU A 134 21.04 -9.70 12.64
CA GLU A 134 21.89 -10.91 12.69
C GLU A 134 21.32 -11.93 13.70
N ARG A 135 20.96 -11.47 14.89
CA ARG A 135 20.40 -12.31 15.97
C ARG A 135 19.05 -12.92 15.60
N ILE A 136 18.08 -12.11 15.13
CA ILE A 136 16.73 -12.60 14.83
C ILE A 136 16.68 -13.51 13.60
N SER A 137 17.62 -13.35 12.67
CA SER A 137 17.76 -14.24 11.50
C SER A 137 18.59 -15.49 11.80
N SER A 138 18.95 -15.74 13.07
CA SER A 138 19.82 -16.85 13.49
C SER A 138 21.11 -16.90 12.67
N SER A 139 21.67 -15.74 12.35
CA SER A 139 22.88 -15.57 11.53
C SER A 139 22.83 -16.20 10.14
N SER A 140 21.62 -16.49 9.63
CA SER A 140 21.41 -17.11 8.31
C SER A 140 22.04 -16.33 7.15
N PHE A 141 22.30 -15.04 7.32
CA PHE A 141 22.90 -14.16 6.30
C PHE A 141 24.36 -13.78 6.60
N GLY A 142 24.91 -14.30 7.69
CA GLY A 142 26.24 -13.90 8.19
C GLY A 142 26.25 -12.44 8.67
N LYS A 143 27.37 -11.76 8.50
CA LYS A 143 27.50 -10.35 8.88
C LYS A 143 26.64 -9.44 8.01
N ILE A 144 25.89 -8.57 8.67
CA ILE A 144 25.01 -7.58 8.05
C ILE A 144 25.63 -6.19 8.17
N LYS A 145 25.55 -5.42 7.09
CA LYS A 145 26.02 -4.03 7.03
C LYS A 145 24.90 -3.13 6.50
N LEU A 146 24.65 -2.03 7.20
CA LEU A 146 23.73 -0.97 6.74
C LEU A 146 24.31 -0.28 5.49
N THR A 147 23.50 -0.12 4.43
CA THR A 147 23.92 0.49 3.16
C THR A 147 23.11 1.72 2.77
N SER A 148 22.10 2.10 3.57
CA SER A 148 21.36 3.34 3.41
C SER A 148 21.06 4.00 4.76
N GLU A 149 20.60 5.22 4.76
CA GLU A 149 20.00 5.83 5.94
C GLU A 149 18.70 5.12 6.32
N ILE A 150 18.36 5.17 7.63
CA ILE A 150 17.12 4.61 8.16
C ILE A 150 16.04 5.68 8.05
N SER A 151 15.02 5.43 7.23
CA SER A 151 13.80 6.24 7.17
C SER A 151 12.75 5.68 8.13
N SER A 152 12.03 6.56 8.82
CA SER A 152 10.98 6.17 9.78
C SER A 152 9.64 6.76 9.37
N PHE A 153 8.59 5.93 9.34
CA PHE A 153 7.24 6.32 8.96
C PHE A 153 6.24 5.78 9.98
N ASN A 154 5.31 6.62 10.43
CA ASN A 154 4.19 6.14 11.23
C ASN A 154 3.30 5.23 10.39
N LEU A 155 2.94 4.08 10.93
CA LEU A 155 2.07 3.12 10.28
C LEU A 155 0.61 3.51 10.54
N MET A 156 -0.04 3.99 9.51
CA MET A 156 -1.44 4.37 9.52
C MET A 156 -2.16 3.72 8.36
N GLY A 157 -3.28 3.09 8.66
CA GLY A 157 -4.24 2.73 7.62
C GLY A 157 -5.30 3.82 7.48
N PHE A 158 -5.96 3.87 6.35
CA PHE A 158 -7.11 4.74 6.18
C PHE A 158 -8.10 4.16 5.17
N ASP A 159 -9.32 4.63 5.26
CA ASP A 159 -10.39 4.37 4.32
C ASP A 159 -11.04 5.69 3.95
N SER A 160 -11.15 6.00 2.69
CA SER A 160 -11.87 7.17 2.24
C SER A 160 -13.36 7.03 2.55
N GLU A 161 -14.00 8.08 3.01
CA GLU A 161 -15.46 8.08 3.21
C GLU A 161 -16.20 7.71 1.93
N LYS A 162 -15.69 8.17 0.79
CA LYS A 162 -16.23 7.89 -0.54
C LYS A 162 -15.12 7.48 -1.49
N TYR A 163 -15.35 6.40 -2.23
CA TYR A 163 -14.46 5.95 -3.33
C TYR A 163 -14.85 6.57 -4.67
N LYS A 164 -15.99 7.28 -4.69
CA LYS A 164 -16.51 7.96 -5.85
C LYS A 164 -17.38 9.14 -5.40
N LEU A 165 -17.28 10.24 -6.12
CA LEU A 165 -18.20 11.38 -6.05
C LEU A 165 -18.52 11.81 -7.49
N ASN A 166 -19.80 11.70 -7.89
CA ASN A 166 -20.25 11.99 -9.25
C ASN A 166 -19.37 11.28 -10.32
N ASN A 167 -18.66 12.03 -11.13
CA ASN A 167 -17.74 11.52 -12.17
C ASN A 167 -16.28 11.41 -11.72
N ILE A 168 -16.00 11.59 -10.41
CA ILE A 168 -14.65 11.45 -9.84
C ILE A 168 -14.54 10.11 -9.12
N LEU A 169 -13.49 9.33 -9.44
CA LEU A 169 -13.14 8.08 -8.78
C LEU A 169 -11.82 8.24 -8.02
N PHE A 170 -11.71 7.54 -6.90
CA PHE A 170 -10.47 7.38 -6.13
C PHE A 170 -10.03 5.93 -6.20
N VAL A 171 -8.75 5.70 -6.49
CA VAL A 171 -8.18 4.39 -6.78
C VAL A 171 -6.85 4.22 -6.05
N GLY A 172 -6.58 3.01 -5.55
CA GLY A 172 -5.37 2.71 -4.78
C GLY A 172 -5.25 3.59 -3.55
N ASP A 173 -4.05 4.07 -3.29
CA ASP A 173 -3.77 4.89 -2.10
C ASP A 173 -4.51 6.26 -2.10
N SER A 174 -5.22 6.64 -3.15
CA SER A 174 -6.17 7.75 -3.09
C SER A 174 -7.48 7.36 -2.41
N ALA A 175 -7.87 6.07 -2.42
CA ALA A 175 -9.10 5.57 -1.82
C ALA A 175 -8.86 4.91 -0.46
N HIS A 176 -7.78 4.14 -0.32
CA HIS A 176 -7.53 3.32 0.87
C HIS A 176 -6.03 3.11 1.10
N GLY A 177 -5.63 3.12 2.35
CA GLY A 177 -4.29 2.75 2.81
C GLY A 177 -4.36 1.57 3.77
N ILE A 178 -3.49 0.60 3.61
CA ILE A 178 -3.45 -0.59 4.44
C ILE A 178 -2.08 -0.76 5.07
N HIS A 179 -2.02 -1.43 6.23
CA HIS A 179 -0.75 -1.77 6.88
C HIS A 179 0.14 -2.58 5.93
N PRO A 180 1.44 -2.27 5.81
CA PRO A 180 2.37 -2.95 4.90
C PRO A 180 2.69 -4.39 5.29
N LEU A 181 2.07 -4.93 6.34
CA LEU A 181 2.34 -6.23 6.95
C LEU A 181 2.37 -7.40 5.96
N ALA A 182 1.64 -7.33 4.88
CA ALA A 182 1.57 -8.41 3.88
C ALA A 182 1.91 -7.93 2.45
N GLY A 183 2.44 -6.72 2.29
CA GLY A 183 2.68 -6.15 0.97
C GLY A 183 1.40 -5.99 0.11
N MET A 184 0.22 -5.96 0.74
CA MET A 184 -1.07 -6.03 0.05
C MET A 184 -1.49 -4.71 -0.60
N GLY A 185 -0.85 -3.57 -0.30
CA GLY A 185 -1.29 -2.26 -0.81
C GLY A 185 -1.37 -2.22 -2.33
N LEU A 186 -0.31 -2.64 -3.02
CA LEU A 186 -0.31 -2.72 -4.48
C LEU A 186 -1.37 -3.68 -5.02
N ASN A 187 -1.56 -4.84 -4.37
CA ASN A 187 -2.53 -5.85 -4.80
C ASN A 187 -3.96 -5.33 -4.70
N LEU A 188 -4.29 -4.56 -3.67
CA LEU A 188 -5.58 -3.90 -3.53
C LEU A 188 -5.79 -2.83 -4.61
N GLY A 189 -4.75 -2.04 -4.93
CA GLY A 189 -4.81 -1.09 -6.04
C GLY A 189 -5.02 -1.77 -7.40
N VAL A 190 -4.38 -2.92 -7.62
CA VAL A 190 -4.63 -3.75 -8.84
C VAL A 190 -6.06 -4.29 -8.84
N SER A 191 -6.59 -4.71 -7.68
CA SER A 191 -7.99 -5.13 -7.54
C SER A 191 -8.97 -4.02 -7.91
N ASP A 192 -8.66 -2.76 -7.55
CA ASP A 192 -9.45 -1.60 -7.97
C ASP A 192 -9.53 -1.51 -9.50
N ILE A 193 -8.38 -1.64 -10.17
CA ILE A 193 -8.31 -1.58 -11.65
C ILE A 193 -9.13 -2.71 -12.27
N ILE A 194 -9.04 -3.93 -11.75
CA ILE A 194 -9.82 -5.07 -12.23
C ILE A 194 -11.32 -4.82 -12.13
N GLU A 195 -11.79 -4.26 -11.01
CA GLU A 195 -13.22 -3.95 -10.83
C GLU A 195 -13.69 -2.76 -11.70
N ILE A 196 -12.82 -1.79 -11.96
CA ILE A 196 -13.08 -0.71 -12.93
C ILE A 196 -13.23 -1.31 -14.33
N MET A 197 -12.30 -2.17 -14.76
CA MET A 197 -12.37 -2.84 -16.08
C MET A 197 -13.64 -3.66 -16.24
N LYS A 198 -14.00 -4.49 -15.25
CA LYS A 198 -15.29 -5.23 -15.25
C LYS A 198 -16.50 -4.31 -15.38
N THR A 199 -16.43 -3.12 -14.79
CA THR A 199 -17.52 -2.14 -14.88
C THR A 199 -17.60 -1.54 -16.30
N ILE A 200 -16.46 -1.27 -16.93
CA ILE A 200 -16.38 -0.76 -18.30
C ILE A 200 -16.89 -1.80 -19.30
N ASP A 201 -16.53 -3.06 -19.12
CA ASP A 201 -16.92 -4.17 -20.01
C ASP A 201 -18.41 -4.54 -19.89
N SER A 202 -19.08 -4.10 -18.82
CA SER A 202 -20.51 -4.35 -18.64
C SER A 202 -21.34 -3.47 -19.61
N LYS A 203 -22.13 -4.11 -20.46
CA LYS A 203 -22.96 -3.43 -21.48
C LYS A 203 -24.18 -2.70 -20.93
N ASP A 204 -24.48 -2.86 -19.64
CA ASP A 204 -25.77 -2.44 -19.06
C ASP A 204 -25.82 -0.99 -18.58
N LYS A 205 -24.78 -0.18 -18.82
CA LYS A 205 -24.69 1.17 -18.27
C LYS A 205 -24.27 2.21 -19.31
N ILE A 206 -24.87 3.39 -19.17
CA ILE A 206 -24.52 4.55 -20.04
C ILE A 206 -23.18 5.13 -19.54
N VAL A 207 -22.15 5.02 -20.38
CA VAL A 207 -20.84 5.64 -20.13
C VAL A 207 -20.99 7.17 -20.09
N GLY A 208 -20.47 7.79 -19.03
CA GLY A 208 -20.61 9.22 -18.74
C GLY A 208 -21.62 9.51 -17.63
N SER A 209 -22.53 8.59 -17.32
CA SER A 209 -23.48 8.80 -16.23
C SER A 209 -22.80 8.84 -14.86
N LYS A 210 -23.32 9.70 -13.97
CA LYS A 210 -22.85 9.82 -12.57
C LYS A 210 -22.87 8.49 -11.80
N ASN A 211 -23.67 7.52 -12.23
CA ASN A 211 -23.84 6.23 -11.55
C ASN A 211 -23.00 5.09 -12.16
N PHE A 212 -22.28 5.34 -13.24
CA PHE A 212 -21.55 4.30 -13.97
C PHE A 212 -20.64 3.44 -13.08
N PHE A 213 -19.82 4.08 -12.25
CA PHE A 213 -18.89 3.39 -11.35
C PHE A 213 -19.41 3.17 -9.93
N SER A 214 -20.72 3.26 -9.66
CA SER A 214 -21.26 3.09 -8.31
C SER A 214 -21.11 1.65 -7.79
N ALA A 215 -21.13 0.66 -8.69
CA ALA A 215 -20.89 -0.75 -8.34
C ALA A 215 -19.45 -0.99 -7.91
N TYR A 216 -18.48 -0.43 -8.66
CA TYR A 216 -17.07 -0.42 -8.28
C TYR A 216 -16.89 0.14 -6.86
N ALA A 217 -17.33 1.37 -6.62
CA ALA A 217 -17.12 2.05 -5.34
C ALA A 217 -17.68 1.24 -4.15
N ARG A 218 -18.85 0.62 -4.32
CA ARG A 218 -19.47 -0.20 -3.28
C ARG A 218 -18.71 -1.51 -3.03
N ARG A 219 -18.34 -2.23 -4.10
CA ARG A 219 -17.64 -3.52 -3.99
C ARG A 219 -16.27 -3.36 -3.39
N GLN A 220 -15.47 -2.40 -3.91
CA GLN A 220 -14.11 -2.18 -3.42
C GLN A 220 -14.09 -1.70 -1.98
N LYS A 221 -15.05 -0.89 -1.57
CA LYS A 221 -15.16 -0.48 -0.15
C LYS A 221 -15.37 -1.68 0.78
N ILE A 222 -16.14 -2.69 0.35
CA ILE A 222 -16.34 -3.94 1.11
C ILE A 222 -15.06 -4.77 1.12
N ILE A 223 -14.42 -4.96 -0.03
CA ILE A 223 -13.17 -5.74 -0.17
C ILE A 223 -12.09 -5.15 0.73
N ASN A 224 -11.87 -3.84 0.66
CA ASN A 224 -10.83 -3.15 1.43
C ASN A 224 -11.14 -3.15 2.93
N LYS A 225 -12.41 -3.00 3.33
CA LYS A 225 -12.82 -3.16 4.73
C LYS A 225 -12.49 -4.55 5.26
N ASN A 226 -12.82 -5.61 4.50
CA ASN A 226 -12.53 -6.99 4.87
C ASN A 226 -11.03 -7.25 4.98
N ALA A 227 -10.23 -6.78 4.01
CA ALA A 227 -8.77 -6.90 4.04
C ALA A 227 -8.17 -6.23 5.29
N ARG A 228 -8.63 -5.03 5.64
CA ARG A 228 -8.19 -4.35 6.88
C ARG A 228 -8.58 -5.11 8.14
N GLN A 229 -9.79 -5.69 8.19
CA GLN A 229 -10.22 -6.51 9.33
C GLN A 229 -9.38 -7.78 9.48
N GLN A 230 -9.07 -8.45 8.36
CA GLN A 230 -8.20 -9.63 8.37
C GLN A 230 -6.79 -9.28 8.88
N LEU A 231 -6.20 -8.17 8.45
CA LEU A 231 -4.89 -7.73 8.94
C LEU A 231 -4.90 -7.40 10.43
N LYS A 232 -5.92 -6.69 10.92
CA LYS A 232 -6.10 -6.45 12.37
C LYS A 232 -6.23 -7.74 13.15
N PHE A 233 -6.92 -8.74 12.60
CA PHE A 233 -7.04 -10.06 13.22
C PHE A 233 -5.70 -10.78 13.29
N ILE A 234 -4.94 -10.80 12.18
CA ILE A 234 -3.59 -11.37 12.13
C ILE A 234 -2.67 -10.68 13.16
N GLU A 235 -2.65 -9.35 13.18
CA GLU A 235 -1.85 -8.58 14.13
C GLU A 235 -2.22 -8.94 15.59
N LYS A 236 -3.51 -9.04 15.90
CA LYS A 236 -4.00 -9.43 17.21
C LYS A 236 -3.53 -10.85 17.59
N ILE A 237 -3.60 -11.81 16.68
CA ILE A 237 -3.13 -13.17 16.91
C ILE A 237 -1.63 -13.19 17.26
N TYR A 238 -0.80 -12.49 16.48
CA TYR A 238 0.64 -12.44 16.73
C TYR A 238 1.02 -11.61 17.97
N SER A 239 0.12 -10.78 18.48
CA SER A 239 0.33 -10.05 19.73
C SER A 239 -0.05 -10.83 21.00
N ILE A 240 -0.62 -12.03 20.88
CA ILE A 240 -0.98 -12.87 22.03
C ILE A 240 0.29 -13.48 22.61
N GLU A 241 0.56 -13.19 23.88
CA GLU A 241 1.76 -13.67 24.59
C GLU A 241 1.66 -15.14 25.07
N ASN A 242 0.49 -15.78 24.89
CA ASN A 242 0.27 -17.15 25.36
C ASN A 242 1.03 -18.17 24.49
N ASN A 243 1.93 -18.92 25.14
CA ASN A 243 2.77 -19.94 24.47
C ASN A 243 1.97 -21.06 23.79
N VAL A 244 0.80 -21.42 24.31
CA VAL A 244 -0.07 -22.44 23.71
C VAL A 244 -0.59 -21.95 22.37
N VAL A 245 -1.04 -20.71 22.30
CA VAL A 245 -1.53 -20.08 21.05
C VAL A 245 -0.39 -19.96 20.03
N LYS A 246 0.80 -19.55 20.47
CA LYS A 246 2.00 -19.48 19.60
C LYS A 246 2.33 -20.85 19.00
N ASN A 247 2.29 -21.91 19.79
CA ASN A 247 2.57 -23.28 19.30
C ASN A 247 1.51 -23.75 18.30
N ILE A 248 0.23 -23.48 18.54
CA ILE A 248 -0.86 -23.84 17.61
C ILE A 248 -0.65 -23.11 16.27
N ILE A 249 -0.33 -21.81 16.29
CA ILE A 249 -0.08 -21.02 15.10
C ILE A 249 1.12 -21.60 14.32
N GLN A 250 2.21 -21.95 15.00
CA GLN A 250 3.41 -22.53 14.35
C GLN A 250 3.10 -23.87 13.69
N ILE A 251 2.33 -24.74 14.34
CA ILE A 251 1.92 -26.04 13.78
C ILE A 251 1.03 -25.82 12.56
N THR A 252 0.07 -24.92 12.63
CA THR A 252 -0.83 -24.61 11.52
C THR A 252 -0.07 -24.06 10.31
N MET A 253 0.85 -23.11 10.53
CA MET A 253 1.70 -22.54 9.48
C MET A 253 2.60 -23.59 8.82
N LYS A 254 3.21 -24.49 9.59
CA LYS A 254 4.02 -25.60 9.04
C LYS A 254 3.21 -26.54 8.15
N ASN A 255 1.93 -26.76 8.47
CA ASN A 255 1.05 -27.60 7.67
C ASN A 255 0.61 -26.94 6.37
N ILE A 256 0.37 -25.62 6.38
CA ILE A 256 0.04 -24.85 5.17
C ILE A 256 1.24 -24.80 4.19
N GLN A 257 2.48 -24.73 4.69
CA GLN A 257 3.67 -24.74 3.83
C GLN A 257 3.96 -26.09 3.16
N LYS A 258 3.34 -27.17 3.62
CA LYS A 258 3.50 -28.52 3.06
C LYS A 258 2.40 -28.90 2.06
N SER A 259 1.37 -28.10 1.95
CA SER A 259 0.23 -28.22 1.03
C SER A 259 0.43 -27.35 -0.22
#